data_ede2d26f21efcdc4cadeabce276afddc
#
_entry.id   ede2d26f21efcdc4cadeabce276afddc
#
_cell.length_a   1.000
_cell.length_b   1.000
_cell.length_c   1.000
_cell.angle_alpha   90.00
_cell.angle_beta   90.00
_cell.angle_gamma   90.00
#
_symmetry.space_group_name_H-M   'P 1'
#
loop_
_entity.id
_entity.type
_entity.pdbx_description
1 polymer ?
#
loop_
_entity_poly.entity_id
_entity_poly.type
_entity_poly.pdbx_seq_one_letter_code
_entity_poly.pdbx_strand_id
1 'polypeptide(L)'
;MTIPYKSFPWLVLVLVALPAAAETLGAQGESFITFKTYTRAEDEGILAAFEGLRVADVSDGMDVVGLQDVGLVDPGIQTLWRDVDDLSHRICGVAVTVRYVPTNRRAGRMTVEEFEEWEGRWYEEISPEPFVELLRRGSVVVIDAGEDNDTGSIGSYNIMAWKLRGAVGVVTSGGARDTDEIIKQRIPLYLERLGRGIRPGRNEVESVNRPVMIGGVLVRPGDVVVADGDGVVVVPREHAEEVASIAREIHESDKAGRRDLYEKLGLPEDATVRPRGW
;
A
#
# COMPACT_ATOMS: atom_id res chain seq x y z
N MET A 1 -13.51 -71.38 -45.73
CA MET A 1 -12.41 -70.40 -45.36
C MET A 1 -12.99 -69.47 -44.31
N THR A 2 -12.83 -69.84 -43.03
CA THR A 2 -13.44 -69.22 -41.91
C THR A 2 -12.42 -68.29 -41.26
N ILE A 3 -12.73 -66.96 -41.15
CA ILE A 3 -11.88 -65.94 -40.53
C ILE A 3 -12.20 -65.90 -39.02
N PRO A 4 -11.21 -65.98 -38.15
CA PRO A 4 -11.48 -65.95 -36.71
C PRO A 4 -11.71 -64.55 -36.23
N TYR A 5 -12.75 -64.38 -35.42
CA TYR A 5 -13.13 -63.14 -34.68
C TYR A 5 -12.12 -62.86 -33.56
N LYS A 6 -11.41 -61.74 -33.63
CA LYS A 6 -10.54 -61.30 -32.53
C LYS A 6 -11.38 -60.52 -31.52
N SER A 7 -11.47 -61.03 -30.31
CA SER A 7 -12.05 -60.36 -29.15
C SER A 7 -11.17 -59.18 -28.69
N PHE A 8 -11.72 -57.98 -28.69
CA PHE A 8 -11.12 -56.83 -28.07
C PHE A 8 -11.33 -56.90 -26.55
N PRO A 9 -10.31 -56.61 -25.73
CA PRO A 9 -10.49 -56.55 -24.27
C PRO A 9 -11.23 -55.25 -23.95
N TRP A 10 -12.25 -55.34 -23.12
CA TRP A 10 -12.98 -54.25 -22.55
C TRP A 10 -12.05 -53.45 -21.62
N LEU A 11 -11.77 -52.20 -21.99
CA LEU A 11 -11.08 -51.26 -21.15
C LEU A 11 -12.03 -50.85 -19.99
N VAL A 12 -11.79 -51.39 -18.81
CA VAL A 12 -12.51 -50.94 -17.59
C VAL A 12 -11.97 -49.56 -17.25
N LEU A 13 -12.76 -48.53 -17.54
CA LEU A 13 -12.48 -47.16 -17.11
C LEU A 13 -12.74 -47.13 -15.60
N VAL A 14 -11.67 -47.17 -14.80
CA VAL A 14 -11.76 -46.90 -13.36
C VAL A 14 -11.96 -45.42 -13.23
N LEU A 15 -13.20 -44.97 -12.98
CA LEU A 15 -13.49 -43.63 -12.49
C LEU A 15 -12.90 -43.53 -11.08
N VAL A 16 -11.72 -42.92 -10.97
CA VAL A 16 -11.20 -42.49 -9.68
C VAL A 16 -12.05 -41.30 -9.24
N ALA A 17 -12.92 -41.53 -8.29
CA ALA A 17 -13.65 -40.43 -7.64
C ALA A 17 -12.62 -39.47 -7.02
N LEU A 18 -12.57 -38.24 -7.54
CA LEU A 18 -11.81 -37.17 -6.92
C LEU A 18 -12.33 -36.97 -5.47
N PRO A 19 -11.44 -36.81 -4.49
CA PRO A 19 -11.85 -36.67 -3.09
C PRO A 19 -12.69 -35.39 -2.94
N ALA A 20 -13.68 -35.44 -2.06
CA ALA A 20 -14.64 -34.36 -1.72
C ALA A 20 -14.00 -33.00 -1.37
N ALA A 21 -12.68 -32.96 -1.11
CA ALA A 21 -11.91 -31.74 -0.89
C ALA A 21 -11.88 -30.77 -2.09
N ALA A 22 -12.00 -31.26 -3.31
CA ALA A 22 -11.98 -30.41 -4.52
C ALA A 22 -13.28 -29.61 -4.70
N GLU A 23 -14.42 -30.17 -4.26
CA GLU A 23 -15.72 -29.48 -4.31
C GLU A 23 -15.81 -28.37 -3.27
N THR A 24 -15.16 -28.55 -2.12
CA THR A 24 -15.15 -27.55 -1.03
C THR A 24 -14.31 -26.32 -1.38
N LEU A 25 -13.20 -26.48 -2.10
CA LEU A 25 -12.33 -25.38 -2.54
C LEU A 25 -13.06 -24.42 -3.51
N GLY A 26 -13.81 -24.98 -4.46
CA GLY A 26 -14.56 -24.18 -5.43
C GLY A 26 -15.77 -23.43 -4.85
N ALA A 27 -16.31 -23.93 -3.72
CA ALA A 27 -17.49 -23.34 -3.09
C ALA A 27 -17.18 -22.21 -2.10
N GLN A 28 -16.05 -22.28 -1.41
CA GLN A 28 -15.70 -21.33 -0.33
C GLN A 28 -14.61 -20.32 -0.73
N GLY A 29 -13.82 -20.63 -1.74
CA GLY A 29 -12.64 -19.86 -2.13
C GLY A 29 -11.52 -19.92 -1.10
N GLU A 30 -10.30 -19.70 -1.56
CA GLU A 30 -9.10 -19.64 -0.70
C GLU A 30 -8.19 -18.49 -1.14
N SER A 31 -7.41 -17.97 -0.19
CA SER A 31 -6.34 -17.03 -0.48
C SER A 31 -5.02 -17.80 -0.57
N PHE A 32 -4.39 -17.78 -1.73
CA PHE A 32 -3.13 -18.50 -1.99
C PHE A 32 -1.89 -17.65 -1.73
N ILE A 33 -2.03 -16.32 -1.66
CA ILE A 33 -0.92 -15.44 -1.31
C ILE A 33 -0.79 -15.42 0.21
N THR A 34 0.36 -15.90 0.69
CA THR A 34 0.70 -15.91 2.10
C THR A 34 1.64 -14.75 2.43
N PHE A 35 1.62 -14.28 3.68
CA PHE A 35 2.52 -13.27 4.20
C PHE A 35 2.81 -13.54 5.67
N LYS A 36 3.99 -13.11 6.12
CA LYS A 36 4.41 -13.24 7.51
C LYS A 36 3.86 -12.06 8.33
N THR A 37 3.49 -12.32 9.58
CA THR A 37 3.19 -11.27 10.55
C THR A 37 4.47 -10.89 11.30
N TYR A 38 4.73 -9.59 11.44
CA TYR A 38 5.92 -9.06 12.11
C TYR A 38 5.56 -8.43 13.45
N THR A 39 6.46 -8.58 14.39
CA THR A 39 6.35 -7.94 15.71
C THR A 39 6.67 -6.45 15.62
N ARG A 40 6.29 -5.72 16.65
CA ARG A 40 6.64 -4.28 16.77
C ARG A 40 8.15 -4.05 16.78
N ALA A 41 8.92 -4.92 17.46
CA ALA A 41 10.37 -4.79 17.51
C ALA A 41 11.05 -5.02 16.14
N GLU A 42 10.55 -5.99 15.35
CA GLU A 42 11.02 -6.20 13.98
C GLU A 42 10.73 -4.97 13.09
N ASP A 43 9.57 -4.32 13.28
CA ASP A 43 9.25 -3.09 12.52
C ASP A 43 10.14 -1.92 12.95
N GLU A 44 10.35 -1.70 14.25
CA GLU A 44 11.21 -0.63 14.75
C GLU A 44 12.64 -0.78 14.21
N GLY A 45 13.16 -2.01 14.12
CA GLY A 45 14.48 -2.29 13.54
C GLY A 45 14.57 -1.90 12.06
N ILE A 46 13.57 -2.31 11.28
CA ILE A 46 13.51 -1.98 9.84
C ILE A 46 13.35 -0.48 9.62
N LEU A 47 12.44 0.18 10.33
CA LEU A 47 12.23 1.61 10.19
C LEU A 47 13.50 2.42 10.49
N ALA A 48 14.28 2.00 11.49
CA ALA A 48 15.56 2.62 11.80
C ALA A 48 16.59 2.46 10.66
N ALA A 49 16.58 1.31 9.96
CA ALA A 49 17.46 1.07 8.80
C ALA A 49 17.12 1.98 7.61
N PHE A 50 15.82 2.22 7.36
CA PHE A 50 15.33 3.07 6.27
C PHE A 50 15.29 4.57 6.59
N GLU A 51 15.52 4.98 7.84
CA GLU A 51 15.40 6.38 8.23
C GLU A 51 16.22 7.33 7.34
N GLY A 52 15.53 8.29 6.71
CA GLY A 52 16.11 9.32 5.84
C GLY A 52 16.53 8.84 4.45
N LEU A 53 16.30 7.58 4.08
CA LEU A 53 16.49 7.11 2.70
C LEU A 53 15.43 7.72 1.78
N ARG A 54 15.83 7.99 0.53
CA ARG A 54 14.96 8.52 -0.53
C ARG A 54 14.44 7.38 -1.41
N VAL A 55 13.37 7.63 -2.14
CA VAL A 55 12.86 6.71 -3.17
C VAL A 55 13.96 6.30 -4.14
N ALA A 56 14.77 7.24 -4.63
CA ALA A 56 15.90 6.96 -5.53
C ALA A 56 16.91 5.99 -4.92
N ASP A 57 17.39 6.25 -3.69
CA ASP A 57 18.36 5.39 -3.01
C ASP A 57 17.83 3.96 -2.82
N VAL A 58 16.55 3.85 -2.46
CA VAL A 58 15.89 2.56 -2.25
C VAL A 58 15.70 1.81 -3.56
N SER A 59 15.32 2.51 -4.62
CA SER A 59 15.20 1.94 -5.96
C SER A 59 16.54 1.38 -6.44
N ASP A 60 17.63 2.15 -6.30
CA ASP A 60 18.96 1.69 -6.66
C ASP A 60 19.39 0.47 -5.82
N GLY A 61 19.06 0.47 -4.53
CA GLY A 61 19.30 -0.68 -3.65
C GLY A 61 18.52 -1.93 -4.07
N MET A 62 17.28 -1.75 -4.53
CA MET A 62 16.47 -2.85 -5.08
C MET A 62 17.03 -3.39 -6.38
N ASP A 63 17.56 -2.54 -7.26
CA ASP A 63 18.21 -2.96 -8.50
C ASP A 63 19.42 -3.88 -8.21
N VAL A 64 20.23 -3.53 -7.22
CA VAL A 64 21.39 -4.32 -6.81
C VAL A 64 21.02 -5.72 -6.32
N VAL A 65 19.89 -5.86 -5.61
CA VAL A 65 19.42 -7.17 -5.13
C VAL A 65 18.58 -7.93 -6.16
N GLY A 66 18.45 -7.40 -7.38
CA GLY A 66 17.75 -8.07 -8.49
C GLY A 66 16.22 -7.87 -8.46
N LEU A 67 15.74 -6.83 -7.78
CA LEU A 67 14.34 -6.45 -7.71
C LEU A 67 14.00 -5.23 -8.61
N GLN A 68 14.68 -5.14 -9.75
CA GLN A 68 14.49 -4.04 -10.69
C GLN A 68 13.02 -3.88 -11.09
N ASP A 69 12.48 -2.67 -10.97
CA ASP A 69 11.10 -2.28 -11.27
C ASP A 69 10.00 -2.99 -10.44
N VAL A 70 10.35 -3.91 -9.55
CA VAL A 70 9.37 -4.72 -8.78
C VAL A 70 8.53 -3.87 -7.84
N GLY A 71 9.09 -2.86 -7.21
CA GLY A 71 8.44 -2.04 -6.18
C GLY A 71 8.08 -0.62 -6.62
N LEU A 72 8.33 -0.23 -7.87
CA LEU A 72 8.04 1.10 -8.37
C LEU A 72 6.55 1.26 -8.65
N VAL A 73 5.88 2.03 -7.81
CA VAL A 73 4.45 2.34 -7.94
C VAL A 73 4.24 3.30 -9.11
N ASP A 74 3.13 3.11 -9.85
CA ASP A 74 2.75 3.98 -10.98
C ASP A 74 2.94 5.46 -10.64
N PRO A 75 3.64 6.24 -11.47
CA PRO A 75 3.93 7.65 -11.22
C PRO A 75 2.70 8.55 -11.21
N GLY A 76 1.52 8.04 -11.56
CA GLY A 76 0.25 8.73 -11.35
C GLY A 76 -0.12 8.89 -9.88
N ILE A 77 0.42 8.02 -9.00
CA ILE A 77 0.24 8.16 -7.54
C ILE A 77 1.30 9.12 -7.00
N GLN A 78 0.89 10.35 -6.72
CA GLN A 78 1.79 11.43 -6.32
C GLN A 78 1.41 12.03 -4.96
N THR A 79 2.37 12.71 -4.35
CA THR A 79 2.12 13.44 -3.11
C THR A 79 1.12 14.57 -3.30
N LEU A 80 0.15 14.68 -2.39
CA LEU A 80 -0.84 15.77 -2.39
C LEU A 80 -0.19 17.15 -2.20
N TRP A 81 0.91 17.21 -1.45
CA TRP A 81 1.62 18.45 -1.15
C TRP A 81 3.12 18.18 -0.95
N ARG A 82 3.94 19.20 -1.11
CA ARG A 82 5.39 19.15 -0.89
C ARG A 82 5.83 20.20 0.13
N ASP A 83 6.69 19.78 1.01
CA ASP A 83 7.44 20.65 1.92
C ASP A 83 8.90 20.65 1.46
N VAL A 84 9.37 21.79 0.99
CA VAL A 84 10.73 21.92 0.46
C VAL A 84 11.76 22.32 1.53
N ASP A 85 11.29 22.76 2.69
CA ASP A 85 12.16 23.17 3.79
C ASP A 85 12.53 21.98 4.68
N ASP A 86 11.52 21.31 5.26
CA ASP A 86 11.72 20.21 6.22
C ASP A 86 11.51 18.83 5.60
N LEU A 87 11.05 18.76 4.35
CA LEU A 87 10.73 17.52 3.61
C LEU A 87 9.71 16.64 4.35
N SER A 88 8.84 17.24 5.15
CA SER A 88 7.89 16.55 6.04
C SER A 88 6.75 15.81 5.29
N HIS A 89 6.68 15.91 3.97
CA HIS A 89 5.81 15.12 3.11
C HIS A 89 6.32 13.69 2.87
N ARG A 90 7.58 13.39 3.23
CA ARG A 90 8.18 12.07 3.04
C ARG A 90 7.55 11.03 3.95
N ILE A 91 7.43 9.82 3.44
CA ILE A 91 6.97 8.64 4.18
C ILE A 91 8.09 7.60 4.21
N CYS A 92 8.30 7.02 5.39
CA CYS A 92 8.96 5.74 5.55
C CYS A 92 8.18 4.97 6.60
N GLY A 93 7.62 3.81 6.23
CA GLY A 93 6.80 3.05 7.16
C GLY A 93 6.50 1.64 6.69
N VAL A 94 5.76 0.92 7.53
CA VAL A 94 5.37 -0.47 7.32
C VAL A 94 3.89 -0.51 6.88
N ALA A 95 3.61 -1.24 5.80
CA ALA A 95 2.30 -1.31 5.19
C ALA A 95 1.25 -1.99 6.08
N VAL A 96 0.14 -1.29 6.30
CA VAL A 96 -1.16 -1.83 6.75
C VAL A 96 -2.13 -1.66 5.59
N THR A 97 -2.59 -2.76 5.03
CA THR A 97 -3.30 -2.77 3.75
C THR A 97 -4.82 -2.84 3.91
N VAL A 98 -5.52 -2.17 3.02
CA VAL A 98 -7.00 -2.18 2.94
C VAL A 98 -7.40 -2.23 1.49
N ARG A 99 -8.45 -2.97 1.19
CA ARG A 99 -9.06 -2.97 -0.14
C ARG A 99 -10.53 -2.60 -0.06
N TYR A 100 -10.91 -1.60 -0.86
CA TYR A 100 -12.28 -1.22 -1.13
C TYR A 100 -12.66 -1.63 -2.56
N VAL A 101 -13.93 -2.01 -2.73
CA VAL A 101 -14.50 -2.36 -4.03
C VAL A 101 -15.78 -1.55 -4.27
N PRO A 102 -16.15 -1.26 -5.52
CA PRO A 102 -17.40 -0.60 -5.83
C PRO A 102 -18.60 -1.38 -5.32
N THR A 103 -19.59 -0.68 -4.77
CA THR A 103 -20.83 -1.30 -4.32
C THR A 103 -21.87 -1.41 -5.44
N ASN A 104 -22.67 -2.46 -5.41
CA ASN A 104 -23.88 -2.59 -6.21
C ASN A 104 -25.17 -2.16 -5.45
N ARG A 105 -25.04 -1.69 -4.19
CA ARG A 105 -26.14 -1.20 -3.37
C ARG A 105 -26.52 0.21 -3.78
N ARG A 106 -27.79 0.43 -4.10
CA ARG A 106 -28.29 1.74 -4.49
C ARG A 106 -29.06 2.37 -3.34
N ALA A 107 -28.73 3.62 -3.04
CA ALA A 107 -29.51 4.45 -2.14
C ALA A 107 -30.67 5.11 -2.92
N GLY A 108 -31.86 5.15 -2.32
CA GLY A 108 -32.98 5.96 -2.79
C GLY A 108 -32.85 7.41 -2.33
N ARG A 109 -33.90 8.20 -2.61
CA ARG A 109 -34.02 9.54 -2.02
C ARG A 109 -34.36 9.41 -0.52
N MET A 110 -33.69 10.20 0.30
CA MET A 110 -33.81 10.19 1.76
C MET A 110 -34.05 11.61 2.28
N THR A 111 -34.64 11.72 3.47
CA THR A 111 -34.58 12.93 4.30
C THR A 111 -33.16 13.04 4.89
N VAL A 112 -32.85 14.14 5.57
CA VAL A 112 -31.56 14.32 6.25
C VAL A 112 -31.38 13.27 7.34
N GLU A 113 -32.39 13.03 8.15
CA GLU A 113 -32.37 12.07 9.25
C GLU A 113 -32.17 10.64 8.75
N GLU A 114 -32.89 10.25 7.69
CA GLU A 114 -32.74 8.94 7.07
C GLU A 114 -31.33 8.76 6.46
N PHE A 115 -30.74 9.84 5.92
CA PHE A 115 -29.40 9.82 5.37
C PHE A 115 -28.34 9.62 6.46
N GLU A 116 -28.45 10.32 7.59
CA GLU A 116 -27.53 10.18 8.73
C GLU A 116 -27.55 8.76 9.30
N GLU A 117 -28.73 8.17 9.48
CA GLU A 117 -28.86 6.78 9.93
C GLU A 117 -28.28 5.77 8.92
N TRP A 118 -28.56 5.99 7.64
CA TRP A 118 -28.04 5.13 6.56
C TRP A 118 -26.52 5.24 6.42
N GLU A 119 -25.97 6.45 6.49
CA GLU A 119 -24.53 6.70 6.47
C GLU A 119 -23.84 6.04 7.65
N GLY A 120 -24.36 6.20 8.86
CA GLY A 120 -23.85 5.55 10.07
C GLY A 120 -23.77 4.03 9.92
N ARG A 121 -24.89 3.39 9.53
CA ARG A 121 -24.90 1.94 9.27
C ARG A 121 -23.92 1.51 8.19
N TRP A 122 -23.71 2.34 7.15
CA TRP A 122 -22.74 2.02 6.12
C TRP A 122 -21.31 1.93 6.67
N TYR A 123 -20.92 2.90 7.50
CA TYR A 123 -19.61 2.90 8.13
C TYR A 123 -19.44 1.82 9.21
N GLU A 124 -20.51 1.39 9.83
CA GLU A 124 -20.46 0.32 10.83
C GLU A 124 -20.45 -1.09 10.24
N GLU A 125 -21.27 -1.34 9.21
CA GLU A 125 -21.57 -2.69 8.74
C GLU A 125 -20.99 -3.02 7.36
N ILE A 126 -20.85 -2.04 6.46
CA ILE A 126 -20.52 -2.27 5.05
C ILE A 126 -19.11 -1.81 4.70
N SER A 127 -18.72 -0.67 5.20
CA SER A 127 -17.39 -0.08 4.95
C SER A 127 -16.71 0.38 6.23
N PRO A 128 -16.61 -0.50 7.27
CA PRO A 128 -15.91 -0.17 8.51
C PRO A 128 -14.40 -0.02 8.27
N GLU A 129 -13.70 0.45 9.31
CA GLU A 129 -12.25 0.63 9.30
C GLU A 129 -11.54 -0.28 10.33
N PRO A 130 -11.69 -1.61 10.29
CA PRO A 130 -11.08 -2.50 11.29
C PRO A 130 -9.55 -2.49 11.22
N PHE A 131 -8.94 -2.03 10.12
CA PHE A 131 -7.50 -1.84 10.01
C PHE A 131 -6.94 -0.81 11.00
N VAL A 132 -7.77 0.07 11.54
CA VAL A 132 -7.36 1.08 12.54
C VAL A 132 -6.79 0.42 13.80
N GLU A 133 -7.28 -0.76 14.17
CA GLU A 133 -6.76 -1.53 15.30
C GLU A 133 -5.38 -2.14 15.04
N LEU A 134 -4.96 -2.20 13.79
CA LEU A 134 -3.63 -2.70 13.39
C LEU A 134 -2.58 -1.59 13.34
N LEU A 135 -3.00 -0.33 13.38
CA LEU A 135 -2.10 0.81 13.27
C LEU A 135 -1.22 0.93 14.53
N ARG A 136 0.04 1.16 14.29
CA ARG A 136 1.06 1.42 15.30
C ARG A 136 2.07 2.43 14.78
N ARG A 137 2.93 2.94 15.65
CA ARG A 137 3.95 3.91 15.24
C ARG A 137 4.74 3.40 14.04
N GLY A 138 4.78 4.20 12.99
CA GLY A 138 5.46 3.86 11.74
C GLY A 138 4.61 3.09 10.72
N SER A 139 3.31 2.91 10.95
CA SER A 139 2.42 2.33 9.94
C SER A 139 2.17 3.27 8.78
N VAL A 140 2.14 2.74 7.56
CA VAL A 140 1.58 3.40 6.37
C VAL A 140 0.28 2.71 6.01
N VAL A 141 -0.81 3.47 5.89
CA VAL A 141 -2.08 2.92 5.41
C VAL A 141 -2.02 2.84 3.89
N VAL A 142 -2.09 1.62 3.35
CA VAL A 142 -2.04 1.37 1.91
C VAL A 142 -3.42 0.94 1.44
N ILE A 143 -4.08 1.78 0.63
CA ILE A 143 -5.49 1.59 0.24
C ILE A 143 -5.59 1.31 -1.25
N ASP A 144 -5.94 0.08 -1.58
CA ASP A 144 -6.41 -0.32 -2.91
C ASP A 144 -7.90 -0.01 -3.01
N ALA A 145 -8.24 1.06 -3.71
CA ALA A 145 -9.64 1.45 -3.92
C ALA A 145 -10.12 1.19 -5.35
N GLY A 146 -9.26 0.64 -6.20
CA GLY A 146 -9.58 0.37 -7.59
C GLY A 146 -10.10 1.61 -8.31
N GLU A 147 -11.00 1.41 -9.27
CA GLU A 147 -11.69 2.47 -10.00
C GLU A 147 -12.99 2.87 -9.26
N ASP A 148 -12.86 3.57 -8.13
CA ASP A 148 -14.02 3.95 -7.31
C ASP A 148 -14.67 5.30 -7.72
N ASN A 149 -14.53 5.68 -8.98
CA ASN A 149 -15.08 6.91 -9.56
C ASN A 149 -14.57 8.17 -8.82
N ASP A 150 -15.52 9.02 -8.39
CA ASP A 150 -15.26 10.29 -7.71
C ASP A 150 -15.40 10.16 -6.18
N THR A 151 -15.00 9.01 -5.63
CA THR A 151 -15.05 8.76 -4.20
C THR A 151 -13.83 9.35 -3.51
N GLY A 152 -14.05 10.25 -2.56
CA GLY A 152 -13.07 10.70 -1.60
C GLY A 152 -13.08 9.76 -0.38
N SER A 153 -12.49 8.58 -0.54
CA SER A 153 -12.49 7.53 0.51
C SER A 153 -11.76 7.96 1.78
N ILE A 154 -10.88 8.96 1.66
CA ILE A 154 -10.11 9.55 2.75
C ILE A 154 -10.58 10.98 2.93
N GLY A 155 -10.98 11.33 4.17
CA GLY A 155 -11.24 12.70 4.58
C GLY A 155 -10.25 13.16 5.64
N SER A 156 -10.23 14.47 5.92
CA SER A 156 -9.34 15.08 6.90
C SER A 156 -9.50 14.51 8.31
N TYR A 157 -10.71 14.16 8.70
CA TYR A 157 -11.00 13.53 9.98
C TYR A 157 -10.39 12.12 10.10
N ASN A 158 -10.60 11.27 9.07
CA ASN A 158 -10.11 9.88 9.08
C ASN A 158 -8.58 9.86 9.16
N ILE A 159 -7.90 10.62 8.31
CA ILE A 159 -6.44 10.61 8.24
C ILE A 159 -5.79 11.13 9.53
N MET A 160 -6.43 12.10 10.21
CA MET A 160 -6.01 12.55 11.53
C MET A 160 -6.18 11.46 12.60
N ALA A 161 -7.30 10.74 12.59
CA ALA A 161 -7.54 9.64 13.52
C ALA A 161 -6.51 8.51 13.32
N TRP A 162 -6.15 8.21 12.08
CA TRP A 162 -5.11 7.22 11.77
C TRP A 162 -3.72 7.70 12.22
N LYS A 163 -3.39 8.97 12.03
CA LYS A 163 -2.16 9.58 12.56
C LYS A 163 -2.07 9.47 14.08
N LEU A 164 -3.17 9.71 14.79
CA LEU A 164 -3.23 9.54 16.25
C LEU A 164 -2.92 8.12 16.70
N ARG A 165 -3.24 7.11 15.87
CA ARG A 165 -2.93 5.69 16.11
C ARG A 165 -1.50 5.30 15.67
N GLY A 166 -0.73 6.23 15.08
CA GLY A 166 0.67 6.03 14.74
C GLY A 166 0.95 5.88 13.24
N ALA A 167 -0.06 6.07 12.38
CA ALA A 167 0.18 6.15 10.95
C ALA A 167 1.07 7.36 10.61
N VAL A 168 2.08 7.15 9.77
CA VAL A 168 3.00 8.19 9.31
C VAL A 168 2.59 8.78 7.96
N GLY A 169 1.69 8.14 7.25
CA GLY A 169 1.15 8.59 5.99
C GLY A 169 0.22 7.57 5.35
N VAL A 170 -0.29 7.93 4.19
CA VAL A 170 -1.22 7.11 3.40
C VAL A 170 -0.76 7.06 1.95
N VAL A 171 -0.89 5.88 1.32
CA VAL A 171 -0.74 5.67 -0.13
C VAL A 171 -2.02 5.04 -0.65
N THR A 172 -2.62 5.59 -1.71
CA THR A 172 -3.88 5.07 -2.24
C THR A 172 -3.97 5.16 -3.76
N SER A 173 -4.57 4.14 -4.39
CA SER A 173 -5.04 4.19 -5.77
C SER A 173 -6.40 4.90 -5.90
N GLY A 174 -7.05 5.21 -4.80
CA GLY A 174 -8.32 5.93 -4.77
C GLY A 174 -8.19 7.44 -4.62
N GLY A 175 -9.31 8.06 -4.29
CA GLY A 175 -9.43 9.49 -4.09
C GLY A 175 -9.47 9.91 -2.62
N ALA A 176 -9.08 11.16 -2.38
CA ALA A 176 -9.26 11.83 -1.08
C ALA A 176 -10.06 13.12 -1.26
N ARG A 177 -10.75 13.52 -0.21
CA ARG A 177 -11.44 14.82 -0.08
C ARG A 177 -10.91 15.59 1.11
N ASP A 178 -11.41 16.80 1.35
CA ASP A 178 -10.95 17.72 2.42
C ASP A 178 -9.44 18.00 2.29
N THR A 179 -8.96 18.13 1.06
CA THR A 179 -7.52 18.16 0.77
C THR A 179 -6.84 19.41 1.29
N ASP A 180 -7.54 20.54 1.35
CA ASP A 180 -7.02 21.79 1.92
C ASP A 180 -6.72 21.62 3.43
N GLU A 181 -7.58 20.92 4.15
CA GLU A 181 -7.41 20.59 5.57
C GLU A 181 -6.26 19.60 5.75
N ILE A 182 -6.16 18.56 4.92
CA ILE A 182 -5.09 17.56 4.97
C ILE A 182 -3.72 18.24 4.75
N ILE A 183 -3.62 19.16 3.79
CA ILE A 183 -2.41 19.95 3.54
C ILE A 183 -2.07 20.80 4.78
N LYS A 184 -3.05 21.48 5.36
CA LYS A 184 -2.87 22.28 6.58
C LYS A 184 -2.42 21.46 7.79
N GLN A 185 -2.93 20.23 7.90
CA GLN A 185 -2.57 19.27 8.96
C GLN A 185 -1.17 18.67 8.73
N ARG A 186 -0.56 18.90 7.58
CA ARG A 186 0.75 18.36 7.19
C ARG A 186 0.81 16.84 7.39
N ILE A 187 -0.21 16.12 6.89
CA ILE A 187 -0.23 14.66 6.88
C ILE A 187 0.16 14.19 5.49
N PRO A 188 1.22 13.37 5.36
CA PRO A 188 1.64 12.84 4.07
C PRO A 188 0.56 11.95 3.46
N LEU A 189 0.17 12.26 2.22
CA LEU A 189 -0.81 11.53 1.44
C LEU A 189 -0.34 11.45 -0.01
N TYR A 190 -0.21 10.23 -0.51
CA TYR A 190 0.10 9.91 -1.89
C TYR A 190 -1.14 9.28 -2.51
N LEU A 191 -1.66 9.86 -3.58
CA LEU A 191 -2.93 9.48 -4.16
C LEU A 191 -2.91 9.59 -5.69
N GLU A 192 -3.76 8.78 -6.32
CA GLU A 192 -3.92 8.82 -7.77
C GLU A 192 -4.78 10.02 -8.21
N ARG A 193 -5.82 10.37 -7.39
CA ARG A 193 -6.79 11.39 -7.76
C ARG A 193 -7.45 12.07 -6.57
N LEU A 194 -8.08 13.21 -6.83
CA LEU A 194 -8.98 13.85 -5.89
C LEU A 194 -10.37 13.21 -6.02
N GLY A 195 -11.08 13.05 -4.90
CA GLY A 195 -12.47 12.60 -4.86
C GLY A 195 -13.34 13.58 -4.10
N ARG A 196 -14.64 13.58 -4.37
CA ARG A 196 -15.61 14.51 -3.75
C ARG A 196 -16.69 13.81 -2.95
N GLY A 197 -17.07 12.61 -3.35
CA GLY A 197 -18.12 11.84 -2.71
C GLY A 197 -17.65 11.09 -1.47
N ILE A 198 -18.58 10.75 -0.57
CA ILE A 198 -18.33 9.86 0.58
C ILE A 198 -18.32 8.39 0.14
N ARG A 199 -17.77 7.49 0.96
CA ARG A 199 -17.83 6.03 0.74
C ARG A 199 -19.24 5.44 0.71
N PRO A 200 -20.17 5.84 1.59
CA PRO A 200 -21.53 5.36 1.57
C PRO A 200 -22.18 5.43 0.19
N GLY A 201 -22.73 4.29 -0.26
CA GLY A 201 -23.34 4.13 -1.57
C GLY A 201 -22.36 4.08 -2.75
N ARG A 202 -21.05 4.07 -2.51
CA ARG A 202 -20.01 4.05 -3.57
C ARG A 202 -19.09 2.86 -3.47
N ASN A 203 -18.55 2.58 -2.29
CA ASN A 203 -17.68 1.42 -2.10
C ASN A 203 -17.94 0.68 -0.78
N GLU A 204 -17.45 -0.55 -0.75
CA GLU A 204 -17.49 -1.46 0.40
C GLU A 204 -16.07 -1.89 0.74
N VAL A 205 -15.79 -2.18 2.01
CA VAL A 205 -14.53 -2.82 2.38
C VAL A 205 -14.58 -4.30 1.98
N GLU A 206 -13.64 -4.72 1.13
CA GLU A 206 -13.53 -6.12 0.71
C GLU A 206 -12.60 -6.89 1.64
N SER A 207 -11.43 -6.33 1.97
CA SER A 207 -10.48 -6.98 2.85
C SER A 207 -9.59 -5.97 3.58
N VAL A 208 -9.06 -6.44 4.71
CA VAL A 208 -8.13 -5.70 5.56
C VAL A 208 -6.95 -6.59 5.88
N ASN A 209 -5.75 -6.01 5.89
CA ASN A 209 -4.50 -6.72 6.19
C ASN A 209 -4.31 -7.97 5.30
N ARG A 210 -4.63 -7.82 4.03
CA ARG A 210 -4.40 -8.79 2.96
C ARG A 210 -3.54 -8.15 1.88
N PRO A 211 -2.87 -8.94 1.02
CA PRO A 211 -2.15 -8.39 -0.12
C PRO A 211 -3.07 -7.59 -1.03
N VAL A 212 -2.61 -6.41 -1.44
CA VAL A 212 -3.34 -5.48 -2.32
C VAL A 212 -2.47 -5.09 -3.50
N MET A 213 -3.06 -4.43 -4.50
CA MET A 213 -2.33 -3.89 -5.63
C MET A 213 -2.42 -2.37 -5.64
N ILE A 214 -1.27 -1.68 -5.64
CA ILE A 214 -1.19 -0.22 -5.69
C ILE A 214 -0.33 0.19 -6.88
N GLY A 215 -0.93 0.90 -7.84
CA GLY A 215 -0.20 1.39 -9.02
C GLY A 215 0.64 0.30 -9.69
N GLY A 216 0.08 -0.90 -9.90
CA GLY A 216 0.75 -2.04 -10.52
C GLY A 216 1.66 -2.86 -9.59
N VAL A 217 1.89 -2.44 -8.35
CA VAL A 217 2.76 -3.12 -7.39
C VAL A 217 1.95 -3.95 -6.40
N LEU A 218 2.35 -5.22 -6.21
CA LEU A 218 1.83 -6.08 -5.15
C LEU A 218 2.40 -5.63 -3.80
N VAL A 219 1.54 -5.25 -2.86
CA VAL A 219 1.91 -4.87 -1.50
C VAL A 219 1.37 -5.89 -0.52
N ARG A 220 2.25 -6.50 0.25
CA ARG A 220 1.86 -7.38 1.35
C ARG A 220 1.84 -6.61 2.67
N PRO A 221 0.96 -6.97 3.63
CA PRO A 221 1.06 -6.45 4.98
C PRO A 221 2.47 -6.66 5.55
N GLY A 222 3.08 -5.58 6.05
CA GLY A 222 4.44 -5.64 6.57
C GLY A 222 5.55 -5.25 5.60
N ASP A 223 5.28 -5.05 4.32
CA ASP A 223 6.26 -4.49 3.37
C ASP A 223 6.64 -3.06 3.75
N VAL A 224 7.84 -2.64 3.37
CA VAL A 224 8.31 -1.28 3.66
C VAL A 224 7.90 -0.34 2.52
N VAL A 225 7.27 0.77 2.88
CA VAL A 225 6.85 1.82 1.94
C VAL A 225 7.71 3.05 2.16
N VAL A 226 8.40 3.48 1.11
CA VAL A 226 9.14 4.75 1.09
C VAL A 226 8.54 5.64 0.02
N ALA A 227 8.27 6.90 0.36
CA ALA A 227 7.70 7.85 -0.58
C ALA A 227 8.24 9.26 -0.36
N ASP A 228 8.48 9.96 -1.46
CA ASP A 228 8.97 11.35 -1.47
C ASP A 228 8.52 12.08 -2.76
N GLY A 229 9.22 13.13 -3.13
CA GLY A 229 8.91 13.93 -4.32
C GLY A 229 8.99 13.17 -5.64
N ASP A 230 9.65 12.02 -5.68
CA ASP A 230 9.83 11.20 -6.90
C ASP A 230 8.71 10.14 -7.04
N GLY A 231 7.94 9.91 -5.97
CA GLY A 231 6.84 8.96 -5.97
C GLY A 231 6.88 7.99 -4.80
N VAL A 232 6.53 6.73 -5.06
CA VAL A 232 6.41 5.68 -4.04
C VAL A 232 7.17 4.43 -4.49
N VAL A 233 7.96 3.86 -3.58
CA VAL A 233 8.58 2.55 -3.76
C VAL A 233 8.18 1.63 -2.61
N VAL A 234 7.89 0.38 -2.92
CA VAL A 234 7.55 -0.67 -1.96
C VAL A 234 8.63 -1.75 -1.97
N VAL A 235 9.23 -1.99 -0.82
CA VAL A 235 10.25 -3.02 -0.65
C VAL A 235 9.61 -4.25 0.00
N PRO A 236 9.63 -5.43 -0.66
CA PRO A 236 9.21 -6.68 -0.03
C PRO A 236 9.98 -6.90 1.28
N ARG A 237 9.25 -7.17 2.35
CA ARG A 237 9.83 -7.23 3.69
C ARG A 237 11.02 -8.17 3.83
N GLU A 238 11.01 -9.28 3.10
CA GLU A 238 12.07 -10.30 3.10
C GLU A 238 13.42 -9.80 2.59
N HIS A 239 13.43 -8.72 1.78
CA HIS A 239 14.63 -8.08 1.24
C HIS A 239 14.97 -6.75 1.92
N ALA A 240 14.14 -6.31 2.87
CA ALA A 240 14.21 -4.94 3.39
C ALA A 240 15.54 -4.62 4.10
N GLU A 241 16.12 -5.54 4.86
CA GLU A 241 17.39 -5.32 5.55
C GLU A 241 18.55 -5.13 4.55
N GLU A 242 18.63 -5.99 3.54
CA GLU A 242 19.65 -5.94 2.50
C GLU A 242 19.54 -4.67 1.64
N VAL A 243 18.31 -4.36 1.18
CA VAL A 243 18.04 -3.13 0.42
C VAL A 243 18.40 -1.90 1.24
N ALA A 244 18.01 -1.83 2.52
CA ALA A 244 18.33 -0.69 3.37
C ALA A 244 19.84 -0.46 3.54
N SER A 245 20.61 -1.55 3.67
CA SER A 245 22.08 -1.48 3.79
C SER A 245 22.71 -0.88 2.54
N ILE A 246 22.34 -1.40 1.37
CA ILE A 246 22.87 -0.95 0.08
C ILE A 246 22.43 0.49 -0.21
N ALA A 247 21.13 0.79 -0.04
CA ALA A 247 20.58 2.13 -0.22
C ALA A 247 21.27 3.16 0.67
N ARG A 248 21.67 2.77 1.88
CA ARG A 248 22.40 3.62 2.81
C ARG A 248 23.79 3.99 2.29
N GLU A 249 24.53 3.03 1.75
CA GLU A 249 25.85 3.28 1.16
C GLU A 249 25.76 4.22 -0.04
N ILE A 250 24.78 3.99 -0.92
CA ILE A 250 24.50 4.85 -2.08
C ILE A 250 24.16 6.27 -1.61
N HIS A 251 23.22 6.39 -0.66
CA HIS A 251 22.79 7.67 -0.11
C HIS A 251 23.93 8.51 0.47
N GLU A 252 24.80 7.92 1.28
CA GLU A 252 25.92 8.63 1.89
C GLU A 252 27.00 9.03 0.84
N SER A 253 27.23 8.17 -0.16
CA SER A 253 28.10 8.49 -1.30
C SER A 253 27.56 9.70 -2.08
N ASP A 254 26.29 9.68 -2.40
CA ASP A 254 25.60 10.77 -3.10
C ASP A 254 25.64 12.08 -2.33
N LYS A 255 25.42 12.02 -1.00
CA LYS A 255 25.52 13.20 -0.13
C LYS A 255 26.91 13.81 -0.18
N ALA A 256 27.95 12.98 -0.11
CA ALA A 256 29.33 13.45 -0.17
C ALA A 256 29.63 14.14 -1.51
N GLY A 257 29.19 13.53 -2.62
CA GLY A 257 29.33 14.12 -3.96
C GLY A 257 28.59 15.45 -4.10
N ARG A 258 27.34 15.54 -3.64
CA ARG A 258 26.57 16.80 -3.66
C ARG A 258 27.18 17.87 -2.78
N ARG A 259 27.74 17.54 -1.61
CA ARG A 259 28.43 18.50 -0.74
C ARG A 259 29.62 19.15 -1.43
N ASP A 260 30.47 18.37 -2.13
CA ASP A 260 31.57 18.89 -2.92
C ASP A 260 31.09 19.87 -4.02
N LEU A 261 29.94 19.60 -4.63
CA LEU A 261 29.32 20.52 -5.60
C LEU A 261 28.77 21.78 -4.94
N TYR A 262 28.14 21.67 -3.74
CA TYR A 262 27.66 22.82 -2.97
C TYR A 262 28.81 23.76 -2.63
N GLU A 263 29.96 23.21 -2.17
CA GLU A 263 31.16 23.99 -1.89
C GLU A 263 31.67 24.73 -3.14
N LYS A 264 31.79 24.03 -4.27
CA LYS A 264 32.24 24.62 -5.56
C LYS A 264 31.29 25.70 -6.09
N LEU A 265 29.97 25.58 -5.81
CA LEU A 265 28.96 26.55 -6.21
C LEU A 265 28.75 27.67 -5.18
N GLY A 266 29.40 27.61 -4.02
CA GLY A 266 29.22 28.58 -2.94
C GLY A 266 27.81 28.54 -2.30
N LEU A 267 27.14 27.37 -2.36
CA LEU A 267 25.83 27.18 -1.74
C LEU A 267 25.96 26.84 -0.25
N PRO A 268 25.05 27.32 0.61
CA PRO A 268 25.04 26.94 2.01
C PRO A 268 24.61 25.48 2.16
N GLU A 269 25.27 24.71 3.02
CA GLU A 269 24.87 23.33 3.33
C GLU A 269 23.50 23.29 4.02
N ASP A 270 22.64 22.39 3.53
CA ASP A 270 21.33 22.07 4.08
C ASP A 270 21.22 20.58 4.48
N ALA A 271 20.01 20.16 4.91
CA ALA A 271 19.75 18.80 5.35
C ALA A 271 20.00 17.73 4.27
N THR A 272 20.00 18.12 2.98
CA THR A 272 20.16 17.18 1.87
C THR A 272 21.64 16.78 1.62
N VAL A 273 22.59 17.50 2.20
CA VAL A 273 24.04 17.27 2.02
C VAL A 273 24.80 17.07 3.35
N ARG A 274 24.19 17.37 4.51
CA ARG A 274 24.82 17.16 5.81
C ARG A 274 24.94 15.67 6.14
N PRO A 275 26.04 15.22 6.75
CA PRO A 275 26.17 13.85 7.25
C PRO A 275 25.07 13.49 8.23
N ARG A 276 24.78 12.19 8.37
CA ARG A 276 23.87 11.70 9.41
C ARG A 276 24.43 12.02 10.80
N GLY A 277 23.59 12.59 11.67
CA GLY A 277 23.99 12.86 13.07
C GLY A 277 24.55 14.26 13.35
N TRP A 278 24.35 15.19 12.41
CA TRP A 278 24.67 16.61 12.61
C TRP A 278 23.40 17.40 12.95
#